data_6648e692ad1501527bae0be5641dff8f
#
_entry.id   6648e692ad1501527bae0be5641dff8f
#
_cell.length_a   1.000
_cell.length_b   1.000
_cell.length_c   1.000
_cell.angle_alpha   90.00
_cell.angle_beta   90.00
_cell.angle_gamma   90.00
#
_symmetry.space_group_name_H-M   'P 1'
#
loop_
_entity.id
_entity.type
_entity.pdbx_description
1 polymer ?
#
loop_
_entity_poly.entity_id
_entity_poly.type
_entity_poly.pdbx_seq_one_letter_code
_entity_poly.pdbx_strand_id
1 'polypeptide(L)'
;MEEAPDRYARYTRLKFDRPHPGVLRVTFASPLKMGAMDARMHREVSEIWADVDADDSVAVVIVTGDGRSFSAGGDLNHERKVCDDYALRMQAMTESRNLVMGMINCRKPIVGAARGWAVGAGLALLVLADVSIASKDAKFSDGHMKIGVAAGDHATIIWPLLCGMAKAKYYLMTAETFTGEEAERMNLISMALADEEVEAKALEVASRLARSAPAALRWTKHTLNHWLRQAAPIFDASLALEFIGFAGPEGREGIDAFLQKRPAQFSQDTPV
;
A
#
# COMPACT_ATOMS: atom_id res chain seq x y z
N MET A 1 35.14 2.17 -17.77
CA MET A 1 34.23 1.74 -16.67
C MET A 1 32.88 1.55 -17.33
N GLU A 2 32.42 0.32 -17.48
CA GLU A 2 31.04 0.07 -17.88
C GLU A 2 30.12 0.72 -16.85
N GLU A 3 29.19 1.56 -17.29
CA GLU A 3 28.11 2.06 -16.43
C GLU A 3 27.38 0.83 -15.89
N ALA A 4 27.27 0.73 -14.55
CA ALA A 4 26.45 -0.32 -13.96
C ALA A 4 25.03 -0.19 -14.53
N PRO A 5 24.40 -1.31 -14.96
CA PRO A 5 23.05 -1.25 -15.54
C PRO A 5 22.11 -0.55 -14.57
N ASP A 6 21.25 0.34 -15.11
CA ASP A 6 20.27 1.07 -14.31
C ASP A 6 19.40 0.05 -13.56
N ARG A 7 19.57 0.00 -12.24
CA ARG A 7 18.87 -0.91 -11.32
C ARG A 7 17.35 -0.89 -11.50
N TYR A 8 16.82 0.26 -11.90
CA TYR A 8 15.39 0.49 -12.04
C TYR A 8 14.84 0.29 -13.45
N ALA A 9 15.69 0.02 -14.46
CA ALA A 9 15.29 -0.13 -15.87
C ALA A 9 14.27 -1.26 -16.12
N ARG A 10 14.21 -2.26 -15.23
CA ARG A 10 13.27 -3.39 -15.34
C ARG A 10 11.81 -3.03 -14.99
N TYR A 11 11.60 -1.91 -14.31
CA TYR A 11 10.28 -1.48 -13.86
C TYR A 11 9.57 -0.69 -14.95
N THR A 12 8.34 -1.04 -15.26
CA THR A 12 7.55 -0.45 -16.35
C THR A 12 6.29 0.27 -15.86
N ARG A 13 5.90 0.00 -14.61
CA ARG A 13 4.78 0.61 -13.91
C ARG A 13 5.22 1.57 -12.80
N LEU A 14 6.50 1.66 -12.58
CA LEU A 14 7.11 2.59 -11.64
C LEU A 14 8.01 3.54 -12.42
N LYS A 15 7.89 4.85 -12.17
CA LYS A 15 8.80 5.88 -12.67
C LYS A 15 9.70 6.34 -11.55
N PHE A 16 10.92 6.70 -11.90
CA PHE A 16 11.95 7.07 -10.94
C PHE A 16 12.55 8.41 -11.29
N ASP A 17 12.71 9.26 -10.30
CA ASP A 17 13.51 10.48 -10.40
C ASP A 17 14.18 10.81 -9.05
N ARG A 18 15.11 11.75 -9.07
CA ARG A 18 15.90 12.15 -7.90
C ARG A 18 15.76 13.64 -7.65
N PRO A 19 14.68 14.04 -6.95
CA PRO A 19 14.37 15.46 -6.74
C PRO A 19 15.34 16.17 -5.79
N HIS A 20 16.16 15.42 -5.02
CA HIS A 20 17.17 15.93 -4.10
C HIS A 20 18.29 14.88 -3.93
N PRO A 21 19.56 15.27 -3.67
CA PRO A 21 20.62 14.31 -3.36
C PRO A 21 20.21 13.33 -2.25
N GLY A 22 20.34 12.03 -2.52
CA GLY A 22 19.97 10.95 -1.61
C GLY A 22 18.47 10.64 -1.54
N VAL A 23 17.61 11.38 -2.25
CA VAL A 23 16.16 11.12 -2.31
C VAL A 23 15.81 10.47 -3.64
N LEU A 24 15.22 9.28 -3.59
CA LEU A 24 14.59 8.61 -4.73
C LEU A 24 13.08 8.84 -4.66
N ARG A 25 12.47 9.34 -5.73
CA ARG A 25 11.01 9.34 -5.85
C ARG A 25 10.59 8.18 -6.75
N VAL A 26 9.67 7.38 -6.24
CA VAL A 26 9.01 6.28 -6.92
C VAL A 26 7.57 6.70 -7.18
N THR A 27 7.23 6.87 -8.45
CA THR A 27 5.90 7.29 -8.88
C THR A 27 5.15 6.13 -9.49
N PHE A 28 3.99 5.79 -8.97
CA PHE A 28 3.11 4.73 -9.47
C PHE A 28 2.48 5.17 -10.79
N ALA A 29 2.87 4.55 -11.89
CA ALA A 29 2.49 4.90 -13.26
C ALA A 29 1.58 3.84 -13.89
N SER A 30 0.43 3.62 -13.27
CA SER A 30 -0.57 2.68 -13.80
C SER A 30 -1.23 3.22 -15.08
N PRO A 31 -1.44 2.37 -16.10
CA PRO A 31 -2.23 2.73 -17.27
C PRO A 31 -3.74 2.71 -17.00
N LEU A 32 -4.16 2.21 -15.83
CA LEU A 32 -5.55 2.08 -15.46
C LEU A 32 -6.09 3.34 -14.76
N LYS A 33 -7.41 3.49 -14.76
CA LYS A 33 -8.06 4.64 -14.12
C LYS A 33 -7.73 4.70 -12.64
N MET A 34 -7.54 5.92 -12.13
CA MET A 34 -7.28 6.23 -10.72
C MET A 34 -6.06 5.51 -10.13
N GLY A 35 -5.10 5.12 -10.99
CA GLY A 35 -3.90 4.43 -10.53
C GLY A 35 -4.15 3.00 -10.01
N ALA A 36 -5.20 2.32 -10.49
CA ALA A 36 -5.44 0.92 -10.12
C ALA A 36 -4.24 0.04 -10.53
N MET A 37 -3.90 -0.93 -9.70
CA MET A 37 -2.72 -1.79 -9.90
C MET A 37 -3.08 -2.96 -10.79
N ASP A 38 -2.53 -2.97 -12.01
CA ASP A 38 -2.53 -4.19 -12.83
C ASP A 38 -1.56 -5.25 -12.25
N ALA A 39 -1.63 -6.47 -12.73
CA ALA A 39 -0.75 -7.56 -12.27
C ALA A 39 0.74 -7.21 -12.35
N ARG A 40 1.15 -6.40 -13.34
CA ARG A 40 2.53 -5.97 -13.49
C ARG A 40 2.93 -4.98 -12.40
N MET A 41 2.10 -3.99 -12.12
CA MET A 41 2.36 -3.03 -11.06
C MET A 41 2.37 -3.69 -9.68
N HIS A 42 1.42 -4.61 -9.42
CA HIS A 42 1.36 -5.36 -8.18
C HIS A 42 2.68 -6.11 -7.91
N ARG A 43 3.21 -6.80 -8.93
CA ARG A 43 4.51 -7.44 -8.84
C ARG A 43 5.63 -6.43 -8.61
N GLU A 44 5.67 -5.34 -9.38
CA GLU A 44 6.74 -4.34 -9.26
C GLU A 44 6.78 -3.68 -7.89
N VAL A 45 5.63 -3.34 -7.29
CA VAL A 45 5.59 -2.79 -5.93
C VAL A 45 5.93 -3.81 -4.84
N SER A 46 5.83 -5.10 -5.13
CA SER A 46 6.28 -6.16 -4.22
C SER A 46 7.81 -6.37 -4.25
N GLU A 47 8.46 -6.06 -5.36
CA GLU A 47 9.89 -6.31 -5.59
C GLU A 47 10.80 -5.10 -5.32
N ILE A 48 10.31 -3.88 -5.52
CA ILE A 48 11.11 -2.65 -5.51
C ILE A 48 11.90 -2.42 -4.22
N TRP A 49 11.38 -2.86 -3.08
CA TRP A 49 11.97 -2.56 -1.77
C TRP A 49 13.36 -3.17 -1.57
N ALA A 50 13.62 -4.33 -2.16
CA ALA A 50 14.94 -4.95 -2.14
C ALA A 50 15.97 -4.16 -2.98
N ASP A 51 15.56 -3.67 -4.16
CA ASP A 51 16.40 -2.85 -5.01
C ASP A 51 16.71 -1.50 -4.37
N VAL A 52 15.70 -0.86 -3.78
CA VAL A 52 15.87 0.38 -3.01
C VAL A 52 16.81 0.18 -1.84
N ASP A 53 16.64 -0.89 -1.07
CA ASP A 53 17.47 -1.17 0.10
C ASP A 53 18.94 -1.39 -0.28
N ALA A 54 19.18 -2.00 -1.44
CA ALA A 54 20.52 -2.27 -1.98
C ALA A 54 21.17 -1.09 -2.73
N ASP A 55 20.43 0.03 -2.95
CA ASP A 55 20.98 1.21 -3.63
C ASP A 55 21.64 2.16 -2.64
N ASP A 56 22.99 2.16 -2.60
CA ASP A 56 23.75 3.02 -1.68
C ASP A 56 23.61 4.51 -1.97
N SER A 57 23.18 4.90 -3.17
CA SER A 57 22.92 6.29 -3.54
C SER A 57 21.61 6.81 -2.97
N VAL A 58 20.74 5.93 -2.47
CA VAL A 58 19.45 6.27 -1.86
C VAL A 58 19.56 6.32 -0.33
N ALA A 59 19.22 7.45 0.24
CA ALA A 59 19.07 7.62 1.70
C ALA A 59 17.60 7.53 2.13
N VAL A 60 16.67 8.07 1.32
CA VAL A 60 15.23 8.15 1.60
C VAL A 60 14.45 7.94 0.32
N VAL A 61 13.26 7.35 0.42
CA VAL A 61 12.32 7.17 -0.70
C VAL A 61 11.07 8.02 -0.49
N ILE A 62 10.58 8.64 -1.56
CA ILE A 62 9.21 9.18 -1.64
C ILE A 62 8.40 8.24 -2.52
N VAL A 63 7.18 7.89 -2.12
CA VAL A 63 6.21 7.17 -2.94
C VAL A 63 5.00 8.04 -3.22
N THR A 64 4.57 8.12 -4.48
CA THR A 64 3.43 8.93 -4.91
C THR A 64 2.74 8.34 -6.15
N GLY A 65 1.54 8.81 -6.47
CA GLY A 65 0.84 8.44 -7.71
C GLY A 65 1.15 9.39 -8.87
N ASP A 66 1.06 8.91 -10.11
CA ASP A 66 1.33 9.68 -11.35
C ASP A 66 0.14 10.55 -11.80
N GLY A 67 -0.96 10.57 -11.09
CA GLY A 67 -2.16 11.26 -11.52
C GLY A 67 -2.89 11.98 -10.39
N ARG A 68 -4.23 12.07 -10.58
CA ARG A 68 -5.11 12.66 -9.57
C ARG A 68 -5.37 11.74 -8.36
N SER A 69 -4.89 10.49 -8.42
CA SER A 69 -5.06 9.51 -7.35
C SER A 69 -3.72 8.85 -7.02
N PHE A 70 -3.55 8.48 -5.77
CA PHE A 70 -2.39 7.73 -5.32
C PHE A 70 -2.44 6.30 -5.89
N SER A 71 -3.49 5.56 -5.56
CA SER A 71 -3.85 4.29 -6.19
C SER A 71 -5.24 3.82 -5.73
N ALA A 72 -6.07 3.36 -6.65
CA ALA A 72 -7.38 2.80 -6.34
C ALA A 72 -7.33 1.31 -5.91
N GLY A 73 -6.14 0.76 -5.64
CA GLY A 73 -5.98 -0.64 -5.26
C GLY A 73 -5.90 -1.58 -6.46
N GLY A 74 -6.14 -2.87 -6.23
CA GLY A 74 -6.04 -3.91 -7.25
C GLY A 74 -7.01 -3.71 -8.43
N ASP A 75 -6.60 -4.15 -9.61
CA ASP A 75 -7.50 -4.24 -10.77
C ASP A 75 -8.48 -5.41 -10.58
N LEU A 76 -9.75 -5.10 -10.40
CA LEU A 76 -10.80 -6.11 -10.16
C LEU A 76 -10.95 -7.12 -11.30
N ASN A 77 -10.59 -6.76 -12.54
CA ASN A 77 -10.56 -7.75 -13.63
C ASN A 77 -9.43 -8.77 -13.43
N HIS A 78 -8.32 -8.36 -12.84
CA HIS A 78 -7.25 -9.27 -12.45
C HIS A 78 -7.64 -10.10 -11.22
N GLU A 79 -8.21 -9.49 -10.20
CA GLU A 79 -8.67 -10.17 -8.99
C GLU A 79 -9.76 -11.20 -9.29
N ARG A 80 -10.63 -10.92 -10.28
CA ARG A 80 -11.61 -11.91 -10.74
C ARG A 80 -10.95 -13.19 -11.26
N LYS A 81 -9.80 -13.08 -11.94
CA LYS A 81 -9.02 -14.24 -12.39
C LYS A 81 -8.36 -14.96 -11.20
N VAL A 82 -7.90 -14.22 -10.19
CA VAL A 82 -7.37 -14.76 -8.93
C VAL A 82 -8.40 -15.68 -8.23
N CYS A 83 -9.70 -15.37 -8.34
CA CYS A 83 -10.77 -16.22 -7.80
C CYS A 83 -10.79 -17.63 -8.42
N ASP A 84 -10.46 -17.76 -9.70
CA ASP A 84 -10.63 -19.01 -10.45
C ASP A 84 -9.32 -19.78 -10.67
N ASP A 85 -8.17 -19.08 -10.63
CA ASP A 85 -6.86 -19.67 -10.88
C ASP A 85 -6.05 -19.81 -9.59
N TYR A 86 -5.79 -21.05 -9.16
CA TYR A 86 -5.02 -21.34 -7.96
C TYR A 86 -3.58 -20.82 -8.03
N ALA A 87 -2.89 -21.01 -9.16
CA ALA A 87 -1.49 -20.59 -9.30
C ALA A 87 -1.37 -19.07 -9.24
N LEU A 88 -2.28 -18.36 -9.93
CA LEU A 88 -2.35 -16.92 -9.91
C LEU A 88 -2.67 -16.38 -8.50
N ARG A 89 -3.58 -17.06 -7.79
CA ARG A 89 -3.92 -16.73 -6.40
C ARG A 89 -2.72 -16.86 -5.46
N MET A 90 -1.97 -17.94 -5.55
CA MET A 90 -0.76 -18.13 -4.73
C MET A 90 0.34 -17.14 -5.07
N GLN A 91 0.46 -16.78 -6.34
CA GLN A 91 1.37 -15.72 -6.77
C GLN A 91 0.97 -14.36 -6.16
N ALA A 92 -0.30 -13.97 -6.28
CA ALA A 92 -0.80 -12.71 -5.74
C ALA A 92 -0.63 -12.64 -4.21
N MET A 93 -0.91 -13.73 -3.49
CA MET A 93 -0.66 -13.84 -2.05
C MET A 93 0.81 -13.62 -1.70
N THR A 94 1.72 -14.23 -2.46
CA THR A 94 3.17 -14.08 -2.26
C THR A 94 3.61 -12.62 -2.52
N GLU A 95 3.10 -12.00 -3.58
CA GLU A 95 3.39 -10.61 -3.93
C GLU A 95 2.87 -9.65 -2.84
N SER A 96 1.64 -9.84 -2.33
CA SER A 96 1.08 -9.04 -1.23
C SER A 96 1.94 -9.15 0.04
N ARG A 97 2.39 -10.37 0.37
CA ARG A 97 3.30 -10.58 1.50
C ARG A 97 4.63 -9.86 1.30
N ASN A 98 5.20 -9.94 0.11
CA ASN A 98 6.48 -9.32 -0.23
C ASN A 98 6.39 -7.79 -0.22
N LEU A 99 5.26 -7.20 -0.66
CA LEU A 99 5.01 -5.77 -0.58
C LEU A 99 5.08 -5.30 0.88
N VAL A 100 4.29 -5.89 1.76
CA VAL A 100 4.19 -5.49 3.17
C VAL A 100 5.51 -5.71 3.90
N MET A 101 6.05 -6.91 3.84
CA MET A 101 7.29 -7.24 4.54
C MET A 101 8.50 -6.55 3.92
N GLY A 102 8.48 -6.28 2.63
CA GLY A 102 9.50 -5.49 1.94
C GLY A 102 9.58 -4.07 2.47
N MET A 103 8.45 -3.36 2.63
CA MET A 103 8.41 -2.02 3.22
C MET A 103 8.88 -2.02 4.68
N ILE A 104 8.40 -2.99 5.48
CA ILE A 104 8.78 -3.13 6.90
C ILE A 104 10.28 -3.39 7.06
N ASN A 105 10.86 -4.19 6.16
CA ASN A 105 12.27 -4.60 6.26
C ASN A 105 13.24 -3.68 5.50
N CYS A 106 12.76 -2.83 4.60
CA CYS A 106 13.57 -1.82 3.94
C CYS A 106 14.20 -0.89 4.98
N ARG A 107 15.54 -0.79 4.97
CA ARG A 107 16.28 0.08 5.91
C ARG A 107 16.16 1.57 5.59
N LYS A 108 15.79 1.90 4.34
CA LYS A 108 15.63 3.29 3.92
C LYS A 108 14.28 3.82 4.41
N PRO A 109 14.22 5.03 5.01
CA PRO A 109 12.93 5.67 5.30
C PRO A 109 12.10 5.87 4.06
N ILE A 110 10.79 5.68 4.20
CA ILE A 110 9.79 5.81 3.14
C ILE A 110 8.83 6.93 3.54
N VAL A 111 8.65 7.89 2.66
CA VAL A 111 7.67 8.99 2.80
C VAL A 111 6.57 8.79 1.77
N GLY A 112 5.35 8.56 2.22
CA GLY A 112 4.17 8.48 1.36
C GLY A 112 3.58 9.87 1.10
N ALA A 113 3.23 10.16 -0.16
CA ALA A 113 2.61 11.41 -0.57
C ALA A 113 1.35 11.12 -1.40
N ALA A 114 0.17 11.12 -0.76
CA ALA A 114 -1.07 10.68 -1.36
C ALA A 114 -2.02 11.82 -1.66
N ARG A 115 -2.55 11.86 -2.89
CA ARG A 115 -3.67 12.71 -3.31
C ARG A 115 -4.78 11.85 -3.91
N GLY A 116 -6.00 12.37 -3.90
CA GLY A 116 -7.15 11.66 -4.46
C GLY A 116 -7.44 10.34 -3.75
N TRP A 117 -7.54 9.24 -4.48
CA TRP A 117 -7.88 7.94 -3.90
C TRP A 117 -6.66 7.12 -3.50
N ALA A 118 -6.76 6.48 -2.32
CA ALA A 118 -5.89 5.38 -1.92
C ALA A 118 -6.76 4.27 -1.30
N VAL A 119 -6.80 3.10 -1.95
CA VAL A 119 -7.72 1.99 -1.60
C VAL A 119 -6.95 0.67 -1.56
N GLY A 120 -7.29 -0.23 -0.62
CA GLY A 120 -6.72 -1.58 -0.51
C GLY A 120 -5.19 -1.57 -0.56
N ALA A 121 -4.59 -2.31 -1.49
CA ALA A 121 -3.13 -2.34 -1.68
C ALA A 121 -2.50 -0.95 -1.94
N GLY A 122 -3.26 0.00 -2.52
CA GLY A 122 -2.84 1.40 -2.64
C GLY A 122 -2.73 2.08 -1.28
N LEU A 123 -3.71 1.88 -0.40
CA LEU A 123 -3.67 2.43 0.96
C LEU A 123 -2.56 1.76 1.79
N ALA A 124 -2.28 0.48 1.57
CA ALA A 124 -1.16 -0.22 2.19
C ALA A 124 0.17 0.53 2.03
N LEU A 125 0.48 0.96 0.80
CA LEU A 125 1.71 1.69 0.48
C LEU A 125 1.82 3.04 1.19
N LEU A 126 0.69 3.66 1.55
CA LEU A 126 0.67 4.91 2.31
C LEU A 126 0.82 4.66 3.82
N VAL A 127 0.02 3.75 4.39
CA VAL A 127 -0.01 3.56 5.85
C VAL A 127 1.21 2.79 6.37
N LEU A 128 1.89 2.01 5.52
CA LEU A 128 3.17 1.35 5.84
C LEU A 128 4.38 2.27 5.65
N ALA A 129 4.23 3.44 5.04
CA ALA A 129 5.30 4.42 4.96
C ALA A 129 5.67 4.95 6.36
N ASP A 130 6.95 5.26 6.57
CA ASP A 130 7.44 5.76 7.86
C ASP A 130 6.90 7.16 8.19
N VAL A 131 6.61 7.94 7.14
CA VAL A 131 5.89 9.22 7.22
C VAL A 131 4.84 9.24 6.13
N SER A 132 3.58 9.30 6.50
CA SER A 132 2.44 9.30 5.58
C SER A 132 1.80 10.69 5.52
N ILE A 133 1.84 11.31 4.35
CA ILE A 133 1.32 12.67 4.09
C ILE A 133 0.21 12.53 3.04
N ALA A 134 -0.92 13.18 3.27
CA ALA A 134 -2.02 13.14 2.33
C ALA A 134 -2.70 14.49 2.13
N SER A 135 -3.45 14.63 1.04
CA SER A 135 -4.42 15.71 0.90
C SER A 135 -5.56 15.52 1.92
N LYS A 136 -6.04 16.61 2.53
CA LYS A 136 -7.22 16.59 3.42
C LYS A 136 -8.43 15.98 2.74
N ASP A 137 -8.61 16.25 1.45
CA ASP A 137 -9.72 15.78 0.64
C ASP A 137 -9.49 14.40 0.01
N ALA A 138 -8.30 13.80 0.19
CA ALA A 138 -8.03 12.43 -0.26
C ALA A 138 -9.10 11.46 0.27
N LYS A 139 -9.40 10.41 -0.49
CA LYS A 139 -10.41 9.42 -0.14
C LYS A 139 -9.76 8.07 0.10
N PHE A 140 -9.98 7.53 1.26
CA PHE A 140 -9.41 6.26 1.70
C PHE A 140 -10.49 5.24 2.00
N SER A 141 -10.24 4.00 1.65
CA SER A 141 -11.06 2.86 2.03
C SER A 141 -10.22 1.59 1.98
N ASP A 142 -10.44 0.67 2.90
CA ASP A 142 -9.83 -0.66 2.78
C ASP A 142 -10.43 -1.45 1.61
N GLY A 143 -11.73 -1.43 1.46
CA GLY A 143 -12.44 -1.96 0.29
C GLY A 143 -12.73 -3.47 0.29
N HIS A 144 -12.00 -4.31 1.01
CA HIS A 144 -12.09 -5.77 0.97
C HIS A 144 -13.50 -6.30 1.25
N MET A 145 -14.17 -5.77 2.28
CA MET A 145 -15.55 -6.18 2.60
C MET A 145 -16.56 -5.91 1.47
N LYS A 146 -16.30 -4.90 0.63
CA LYS A 146 -17.18 -4.60 -0.52
C LYS A 146 -17.06 -5.65 -1.61
N ILE A 147 -15.92 -6.31 -1.71
CA ILE A 147 -15.67 -7.37 -2.68
C ILE A 147 -15.76 -8.77 -2.07
N GLY A 148 -16.27 -8.90 -0.84
CA GLY A 148 -16.56 -10.18 -0.20
C GLY A 148 -15.34 -10.98 0.26
N VAL A 149 -14.23 -10.31 0.58
CA VAL A 149 -13.02 -10.93 1.14
C VAL A 149 -12.59 -10.26 2.44
N ALA A 150 -11.83 -10.96 3.26
CA ALA A 150 -11.31 -10.42 4.51
C ALA A 150 -10.25 -9.34 4.24
N ALA A 151 -10.14 -8.35 5.13
CA ALA A 151 -9.12 -7.30 5.09
C ALA A 151 -7.77 -7.85 5.57
N GLY A 152 -7.07 -8.61 4.75
CA GLY A 152 -5.95 -9.45 5.15
C GLY A 152 -4.57 -8.98 4.70
N ASP A 153 -4.50 -8.26 3.59
CA ASP A 153 -3.24 -7.96 2.88
C ASP A 153 -2.33 -6.93 3.55
N HIS A 154 -2.83 -6.09 4.46
CA HIS A 154 -2.02 -5.11 5.20
C HIS A 154 -2.69 -4.63 6.50
N ALA A 155 -4.01 -4.62 6.54
CA ALA A 155 -4.74 -3.83 7.51
C ALA A 155 -4.53 -4.35 8.95
N THR A 156 -4.58 -5.67 9.14
CA THR A 156 -4.49 -6.26 10.49
C THR A 156 -3.11 -6.10 11.13
N ILE A 157 -2.04 -5.94 10.35
CA ILE A 157 -0.69 -5.76 10.89
C ILE A 157 -0.46 -4.34 11.40
N ILE A 158 -1.07 -3.32 10.79
CA ILE A 158 -0.69 -1.94 11.09
C ILE A 158 -1.82 -1.07 11.64
N TRP A 159 -3.06 -1.20 11.17
CA TRP A 159 -4.15 -0.28 11.58
C TRP A 159 -4.39 -0.28 13.09
N PRO A 160 -4.40 -1.43 13.80
CA PRO A 160 -4.59 -1.42 15.25
C PRO A 160 -3.51 -0.65 16.02
N LEU A 161 -2.27 -0.63 15.49
CA LEU A 161 -1.16 0.14 16.06
C LEU A 161 -1.30 1.64 15.81
N LEU A 162 -1.83 2.04 14.65
CA LEU A 162 -1.96 3.44 14.26
C LEU A 162 -3.20 4.09 14.87
N CYS A 163 -4.40 3.55 14.60
CA CYS A 163 -5.67 4.17 14.98
C CYS A 163 -6.41 3.47 16.13
N GLY A 164 -5.79 2.44 16.72
CA GLY A 164 -6.40 1.62 17.77
C GLY A 164 -7.45 0.65 17.25
N MET A 165 -7.70 -0.41 18.02
CA MET A 165 -8.56 -1.54 17.63
C MET A 165 -10.00 -1.12 17.30
N ALA A 166 -10.56 -0.16 18.01
CA ALA A 166 -11.95 0.26 17.79
C ALA A 166 -12.14 0.91 16.40
N LYS A 167 -11.24 1.81 16.00
CA LYS A 167 -11.30 2.45 14.68
C LYS A 167 -10.92 1.46 13.57
N ALA A 168 -9.91 0.62 13.79
CA ALA A 168 -9.54 -0.43 12.85
C ALA A 168 -10.75 -1.33 12.55
N LYS A 169 -11.41 -1.88 13.56
CA LYS A 169 -12.61 -2.72 13.38
C LYS A 169 -13.72 -1.98 12.65
N TYR A 170 -14.02 -0.73 13.05
CA TYR A 170 -15.09 0.02 12.42
C TYR A 170 -14.87 0.14 10.90
N TYR A 171 -13.76 0.71 10.49
CA TYR A 171 -13.51 0.97 9.07
C TYR A 171 -13.24 -0.30 8.25
N LEU A 172 -12.56 -1.29 8.81
CA LEU A 172 -12.28 -2.53 8.09
C LEU A 172 -13.53 -3.40 7.92
N MET A 173 -14.42 -3.46 8.92
CA MET A 173 -15.65 -4.26 8.85
C MET A 173 -16.76 -3.57 8.06
N THR A 174 -16.81 -2.23 8.02
CA THR A 174 -17.82 -1.49 7.26
C THR A 174 -17.34 -1.13 5.84
N ALA A 175 -16.05 -1.18 5.58
CA ALA A 175 -15.41 -0.66 4.36
C ALA A 175 -15.86 0.77 4.01
N GLU A 176 -16.17 1.57 5.05
CA GLU A 176 -16.57 2.96 4.88
C GLU A 176 -15.41 3.80 4.33
N THR A 177 -15.75 4.75 3.48
CA THR A 177 -14.79 5.69 2.93
C THR A 177 -14.62 6.87 3.89
N PHE A 178 -13.39 7.29 4.12
CA PHE A 178 -13.03 8.43 4.96
C PHE A 178 -12.06 9.36 4.25
N THR A 179 -11.91 10.57 4.77
CA THR A 179 -11.05 11.60 4.20
C THR A 179 -9.63 11.54 4.76
N GLY A 180 -8.67 12.24 4.09
CA GLY A 180 -7.33 12.42 4.64
C GLY A 180 -7.34 13.16 5.98
N GLU A 181 -8.22 14.16 6.16
CA GLU A 181 -8.39 14.85 7.44
C GLU A 181 -8.88 13.94 8.55
N GLU A 182 -9.82 13.04 8.24
CA GLU A 182 -10.29 12.01 9.19
C GLU A 182 -9.20 10.99 9.51
N ALA A 183 -8.39 10.59 8.50
CA ALA A 183 -7.27 9.70 8.67
C ALA A 183 -6.21 10.27 9.63
N GLU A 184 -5.86 11.56 9.50
CA GLU A 184 -4.98 12.24 10.45
C GLU A 184 -5.60 12.29 11.85
N ARG A 185 -6.86 12.72 11.95
CA ARG A 185 -7.56 12.84 13.25
C ARG A 185 -7.61 11.52 14.03
N MET A 186 -7.69 10.37 13.32
CA MET A 186 -7.66 9.06 13.96
C MET A 186 -6.25 8.45 14.06
N ASN A 187 -5.20 9.19 13.72
CA ASN A 187 -3.79 8.79 13.72
C ASN A 187 -3.43 7.68 12.72
N LEU A 188 -4.24 7.47 11.67
CA LEU A 188 -3.92 6.49 10.63
C LEU A 188 -2.79 6.96 9.71
N ILE A 189 -2.67 8.28 9.52
CA ILE A 189 -1.57 8.93 8.78
C ILE A 189 -0.90 10.01 9.61
N SER A 190 0.32 10.41 9.21
CA SER A 190 1.14 11.38 9.95
C SER A 190 0.61 12.80 9.84
N MET A 191 0.10 13.22 8.67
CA MET A 191 -0.44 14.56 8.46
C MET A 191 -1.32 14.67 7.22
N ALA A 192 -2.31 15.57 7.27
CA ALA A 192 -3.17 15.95 6.17
C ALA A 192 -3.03 17.45 5.86
N LEU A 193 -2.83 17.81 4.59
CA LEU A 193 -2.52 19.16 4.13
C LEU A 193 -3.46 19.56 2.98
N ALA A 194 -3.39 20.82 2.54
CA ALA A 194 -4.00 21.20 1.26
C ALA A 194 -3.36 20.42 0.11
N ASP A 195 -4.13 20.13 -0.94
CA ASP A 195 -3.69 19.22 -2.02
C ASP A 195 -2.38 19.69 -2.68
N GLU A 196 -2.23 20.98 -2.88
CA GLU A 196 -1.06 21.63 -3.48
C GLU A 196 0.19 21.60 -2.60
N GLU A 197 0.04 21.36 -1.29
CA GLU A 197 1.15 21.33 -0.32
C GLU A 197 1.78 19.92 -0.18
N VAL A 198 1.06 18.86 -0.54
CA VAL A 198 1.43 17.47 -0.27
C VAL A 198 2.81 17.13 -0.82
N GLU A 199 3.07 17.40 -2.10
CA GLU A 199 4.35 17.05 -2.75
C GLU A 199 5.52 17.87 -2.19
N ALA A 200 5.31 19.16 -1.98
CA ALA A 200 6.34 20.03 -1.42
C ALA A 200 6.72 19.61 -0.01
N LYS A 201 5.73 19.24 0.81
CA LYS A 201 5.96 18.75 2.17
C LYS A 201 6.66 17.39 2.20
N ALA A 202 6.29 16.49 1.31
CA ALA A 202 6.97 15.20 1.19
C ALA A 202 8.46 15.38 0.82
N LEU A 203 8.76 16.26 -0.12
CA LEU A 203 10.14 16.60 -0.49
C LEU A 203 10.90 17.27 0.65
N GLU A 204 10.28 18.20 1.38
CA GLU A 204 10.87 18.84 2.56
C GLU A 204 11.26 17.80 3.61
N VAL A 205 10.32 16.90 3.96
CA VAL A 205 10.54 15.84 4.96
C VAL A 205 11.65 14.89 4.49
N ALA A 206 11.56 14.38 3.25
CA ALA A 206 12.54 13.46 2.70
C ALA A 206 13.94 14.09 2.64
N SER A 207 14.05 15.35 2.22
CA SER A 207 15.31 16.08 2.17
C SER A 207 15.92 16.28 3.56
N ARG A 208 15.09 16.53 4.58
CA ARG A 208 15.54 16.61 5.97
C ARG A 208 16.07 15.28 6.47
N LEU A 209 15.35 14.19 6.20
CA LEU A 209 15.77 12.83 6.57
C LEU A 209 17.06 12.41 5.85
N ALA A 210 17.22 12.77 4.57
CA ALA A 210 18.42 12.46 3.79
C ALA A 210 19.70 13.14 4.33
N ARG A 211 19.56 14.26 5.04
CA ARG A 211 20.66 14.97 5.72
C ARG A 211 20.90 14.53 7.16
N SER A 212 20.07 13.64 7.70
CA SER A 212 20.19 13.14 9.06
C SER A 212 21.30 12.09 9.18
N ALA A 213 21.72 11.76 10.41
CA ALA A 213 22.70 10.70 10.67
C ALA A 213 22.14 9.34 10.18
N PRO A 214 22.71 8.74 9.13
CA PRO A 214 22.07 7.63 8.43
C PRO A 214 21.95 6.36 9.29
N ALA A 215 22.94 6.05 10.10
CA ALA A 215 22.89 4.88 10.99
C ALA A 215 21.80 5.06 12.06
N ALA A 216 21.77 6.21 12.73
CA ALA A 216 20.77 6.49 13.76
C ALA A 216 19.34 6.44 13.20
N LEU A 217 19.11 7.03 12.01
CA LEU A 217 17.82 7.03 11.35
C LEU A 217 17.35 5.61 10.98
N ARG A 218 18.24 4.81 10.36
CA ARG A 218 17.94 3.42 9.98
C ARG A 218 17.69 2.53 11.19
N TRP A 219 18.46 2.68 12.27
CA TRP A 219 18.27 1.91 13.50
C TRP A 219 16.99 2.31 14.25
N THR A 220 16.62 3.59 14.22
CA THR A 220 15.34 4.06 14.78
C THR A 220 14.17 3.40 14.03
N LYS A 221 14.15 3.45 12.69
CA LYS A 221 13.15 2.74 11.88
C LYS A 221 13.16 1.24 12.19
N HIS A 222 14.34 0.61 12.18
CA HIS A 222 14.47 -0.83 12.44
C HIS A 222 13.84 -1.22 13.77
N THR A 223 14.12 -0.45 14.82
CA THR A 223 13.60 -0.72 16.17
C THR A 223 12.09 -0.51 16.26
N LEU A 224 11.58 0.59 15.71
CA LEU A 224 10.13 0.84 15.66
C LEU A 224 9.39 -0.25 14.88
N ASN A 225 9.95 -0.72 13.77
CA ASN A 225 9.34 -1.79 12.95
C ASN A 225 9.38 -3.17 13.62
N HIS A 226 10.00 -3.34 14.79
CA HIS A 226 9.82 -4.56 15.57
C HIS A 226 8.38 -4.75 16.03
N TRP A 227 7.63 -3.69 16.30
CA TRP A 227 6.20 -3.79 16.60
C TRP A 227 5.43 -4.45 15.44
N LEU A 228 5.73 -4.08 14.20
CA LEU A 228 5.13 -4.69 13.02
C LEU A 228 5.60 -6.14 12.83
N ARG A 229 6.90 -6.42 13.04
CA ARG A 229 7.42 -7.79 12.94
C ARG A 229 6.82 -8.73 13.98
N GLN A 230 6.50 -8.25 15.19
CA GLN A 230 5.79 -9.04 16.19
C GLN A 230 4.37 -9.39 15.76
N ALA A 231 3.73 -8.55 14.95
CA ALA A 231 2.41 -8.81 14.38
C ALA A 231 2.45 -9.67 13.10
N ALA A 232 3.63 -10.07 12.60
CA ALA A 232 3.75 -10.86 11.38
C ALA A 232 2.95 -12.19 11.40
N PRO A 233 2.86 -12.95 12.50
CA PRO A 233 2.00 -14.14 12.54
C PRO A 233 0.51 -13.82 12.37
N ILE A 234 0.04 -12.66 12.87
CA ILE A 234 -1.34 -12.19 12.68
C ILE A 234 -1.54 -11.84 11.20
N PHE A 235 -0.57 -11.16 10.59
CA PHE A 235 -0.58 -10.81 9.19
C PHE A 235 -0.61 -12.04 8.28
N ASP A 236 0.28 -13.01 8.50
CA ASP A 236 0.32 -14.24 7.71
C ASP A 236 -1.01 -15.00 7.79
N ALA A 237 -1.66 -15.04 8.95
CA ALA A 237 -2.99 -15.64 9.12
C ALA A 237 -4.08 -14.84 8.40
N SER A 238 -4.08 -13.49 8.52
CA SER A 238 -5.10 -12.65 7.86
C SER A 238 -4.98 -12.69 6.35
N LEU A 239 -3.76 -12.66 5.82
CA LEU A 239 -3.48 -12.80 4.39
C LEU A 239 -3.98 -14.16 3.86
N ALA A 240 -3.72 -15.25 4.58
CA ALA A 240 -4.22 -16.56 4.19
C ALA A 240 -5.75 -16.61 4.14
N LEU A 241 -6.44 -16.01 5.12
CA LEU A 241 -7.91 -15.95 5.15
C LEU A 241 -8.48 -15.11 4.01
N GLU A 242 -7.85 -14.00 3.65
CA GLU A 242 -8.23 -13.21 2.48
C GLU A 242 -8.15 -14.05 1.21
N PHE A 243 -7.01 -14.72 0.97
CA PHE A 243 -6.80 -15.53 -0.23
C PHE A 243 -7.62 -16.82 -0.27
N ILE A 244 -8.06 -17.35 0.87
CA ILE A 244 -9.13 -18.35 0.96
C ILE A 244 -10.46 -17.73 0.53
N GLY A 245 -10.77 -16.51 0.97
CA GLY A 245 -11.98 -15.76 0.60
C GLY A 245 -12.10 -15.55 -0.91
N PHE A 246 -11.01 -15.24 -1.62
CA PHE A 246 -11.01 -15.16 -3.09
C PHE A 246 -11.44 -16.48 -3.78
N ALA A 247 -11.17 -17.63 -3.18
CA ALA A 247 -11.64 -18.92 -3.71
C ALA A 247 -13.12 -19.17 -3.42
N GLY A 248 -13.70 -18.43 -2.48
CA GLY A 248 -15.08 -18.58 -2.02
C GLY A 248 -16.13 -17.98 -2.94
N PRO A 249 -17.41 -18.27 -2.69
CA PRO A 249 -18.52 -17.70 -3.45
C PRO A 249 -18.68 -16.19 -3.21
N GLU A 250 -18.39 -15.70 -2.00
CA GLU A 250 -18.54 -14.29 -1.64
C GLU A 250 -17.56 -13.39 -2.39
N GLY A 251 -16.28 -13.78 -2.51
CA GLY A 251 -15.28 -13.04 -3.29
C GLY A 251 -15.66 -12.93 -4.77
N ARG A 252 -16.18 -14.02 -5.36
CA ARG A 252 -16.69 -13.99 -6.74
C ARG A 252 -17.88 -13.05 -6.89
N GLU A 253 -18.89 -13.18 -6.02
CA GLU A 253 -20.08 -12.34 -6.06
C GLU A 253 -19.74 -10.86 -5.86
N GLY A 254 -18.91 -10.53 -4.88
CA GLY A 254 -18.54 -9.15 -4.58
C GLY A 254 -17.81 -8.48 -5.75
N ILE A 255 -16.84 -9.17 -6.35
CA ILE A 255 -16.10 -8.66 -7.51
C ILE A 255 -17.01 -8.55 -8.73
N ASP A 256 -17.81 -9.58 -9.04
CA ASP A 256 -18.74 -9.56 -10.18
C ASP A 256 -19.79 -8.46 -10.02
N ALA A 257 -20.35 -8.27 -8.83
CA ALA A 257 -21.29 -7.21 -8.52
C ALA A 257 -20.68 -5.81 -8.76
N PHE A 258 -19.45 -5.60 -8.30
CA PHE A 258 -18.75 -4.35 -8.50
C PHE A 258 -18.48 -4.06 -9.99
N LEU A 259 -17.99 -5.05 -10.74
CA LEU A 259 -17.73 -4.94 -12.19
C LEU A 259 -19.01 -4.67 -12.97
N GLN A 260 -20.13 -5.28 -12.57
CA GLN A 260 -21.46 -5.10 -13.16
C GLN A 260 -22.19 -3.86 -12.63
N LYS A 261 -21.63 -3.11 -11.69
CA LYS A 261 -22.22 -1.93 -11.05
C LYS A 261 -23.59 -2.21 -10.45
N ARG A 262 -23.76 -3.35 -9.81
CA ARG A 262 -24.95 -3.77 -9.08
C ARG A 262 -24.64 -3.98 -7.60
N PRO A 263 -25.63 -3.95 -6.72
CA PRO A 263 -25.44 -4.39 -5.34
C PRO A 263 -25.02 -5.87 -5.28
N ALA A 264 -24.08 -6.19 -4.41
CA ALA A 264 -23.70 -7.56 -4.11
C ALA A 264 -24.80 -8.27 -3.32
N GLN A 265 -25.01 -9.56 -3.55
CA GLN A 265 -26.00 -10.40 -2.88
C GLN A 265 -25.27 -11.54 -2.18
N PHE A 266 -24.77 -11.28 -0.98
CA PHE A 266 -24.09 -12.29 -0.17
C PHE A 266 -25.09 -13.23 0.49
N SER A 267 -24.85 -14.54 0.36
CA SER A 267 -25.60 -15.53 1.12
C SER A 267 -25.32 -15.37 2.61
N GLN A 268 -26.38 -15.52 3.42
CA GLN A 268 -26.21 -15.59 4.88
C GLN A 268 -25.95 -17.03 5.35
N ASP A 269 -26.03 -18.02 4.44
CA ASP A 269 -25.64 -19.40 4.67
C ASP A 269 -24.15 -19.54 4.40
N THR A 270 -23.35 -19.43 5.45
CA THR A 270 -21.89 -19.49 5.41
C THR A 270 -21.38 -20.66 6.24
N PRO A 271 -20.30 -21.36 5.80
CA PRO A 271 -19.71 -22.46 6.56
C PRO A 271 -18.85 -22.02 7.75
N VAL A 272 -18.69 -20.71 8.00
CA VAL A 272 -17.87 -20.14 9.07
C VAL A 272 -18.68 -19.31 10.03
#